data_cf7affaf7d900f1d5156812a60e949b5
#
_entry.id   cf7affaf7d900f1d5156812a60e949b5
#
_cell.length_a   1.000
_cell.length_b   1.000
_cell.length_c   1.000
_cell.angle_alpha   90.00
_cell.angle_beta   90.00
_cell.angle_gamma   90.00
#
_symmetry.space_group_name_H-M   'P 1'
#
loop_
_entity.id
_entity.type
_entity.pdbx_description
1 polymer ?
#
loop_
_entity_poly.entity_id
_entity_poly.type
_entity_poly.pdbx_seq_one_letter_code
_entity_poly.pdbx_strand_id
1 'polypeptide(L)'
;TVIATQVGFSSVGINSTAPTATLDIGGHTKLRTYSENVEALSIVANAVTVDLSKAQSFTLTASDNVTQFVVQNPPTGSTSFTIKITQDSTGNRSVGIDTFKDNGGVTIPVYWPGGGVLPIVTPTANKTDIYSFRTFAGESITTAGLYGVVGGQNFA
;
A
#
# COMPACT_ATOMS: atom_id res chain seq x y z
N THR A 1 7.00 11.19 -33.20
CA THR A 1 7.44 9.95 -32.52
C THR A 1 8.66 10.33 -31.68
N VAL A 2 8.55 10.34 -30.35
CA VAL A 2 9.70 10.51 -29.47
C VAL A 2 10.26 9.12 -29.19
N ILE A 3 11.42 8.82 -29.77
CA ILE A 3 12.22 7.65 -29.40
C ILE A 3 13.23 8.17 -28.37
N ALA A 4 12.95 7.98 -27.08
CA ALA A 4 13.93 8.23 -26.04
C ALA A 4 14.97 7.10 -26.05
N THR A 5 16.09 7.33 -26.71
CA THR A 5 17.29 6.51 -26.50
C THR A 5 17.85 6.95 -25.14
N GLN A 6 17.93 6.04 -24.20
CA GLN A 6 18.37 6.30 -22.83
C GLN A 6 19.80 6.80 -22.81
N VAL A 7 20.00 8.05 -22.51
CA VAL A 7 21.29 8.61 -22.16
C VAL A 7 21.10 9.34 -20.83
N GLY A 8 21.32 8.61 -19.73
CA GLY A 8 21.64 9.21 -18.42
C GLY A 8 20.65 10.20 -17.79
N PHE A 9 19.35 10.14 -18.11
CA PHE A 9 18.36 10.99 -17.45
C PHE A 9 17.85 10.31 -16.17
N SER A 10 17.86 11.04 -15.07
CA SER A 10 17.26 10.60 -13.81
C SER A 10 15.72 10.61 -13.85
N SER A 11 15.12 11.33 -14.82
CA SER A 11 13.68 11.46 -15.00
C SER A 11 13.30 11.82 -16.45
N VAL A 12 12.10 11.43 -16.85
CA VAL A 12 11.49 11.76 -18.15
C VAL A 12 10.22 12.56 -17.89
N GLY A 13 10.14 13.79 -18.40
CA GLY A 13 8.94 14.61 -18.44
C GLY A 13 8.28 14.58 -19.81
N ILE A 14 6.98 14.29 -19.87
CA ILE A 14 6.16 14.45 -21.07
C ILE A 14 5.15 15.57 -20.76
N ASN A 15 5.28 16.70 -21.44
CA ASN A 15 4.58 17.96 -21.11
C ASN A 15 4.84 18.43 -19.64
N SER A 16 5.98 18.05 -19.08
CA SER A 16 6.47 18.49 -17.78
C SER A 16 7.90 18.98 -17.96
N THR A 17 8.16 20.23 -17.64
CA THR A 17 9.49 20.87 -17.74
C THR A 17 10.32 20.71 -16.47
N ALA A 18 9.69 20.31 -15.36
CA ALA A 18 10.32 20.04 -14.08
C ALA A 18 9.74 18.73 -13.50
N PRO A 19 10.20 17.55 -14.01
CA PRO A 19 9.67 16.27 -13.58
C PRO A 19 9.87 16.04 -12.07
N THR A 20 8.81 15.64 -11.38
CA THR A 20 8.80 15.32 -9.93
C THR A 20 8.88 13.82 -9.66
N ALA A 21 8.87 13.00 -10.72
CA ALA A 21 8.99 11.55 -10.67
C ALA A 21 9.92 11.06 -11.81
N THR A 22 10.33 9.80 -11.76
CA THR A 22 11.14 9.18 -12.83
C THR A 22 10.45 9.27 -14.19
N LEU A 23 9.12 9.14 -14.24
CA LEU A 23 8.27 9.45 -15.38
C LEU A 23 7.18 10.41 -14.90
N ASP A 24 7.18 11.63 -15.40
CA ASP A 24 6.19 12.65 -15.09
C ASP A 24 5.47 13.09 -16.36
N ILE A 25 4.16 12.90 -16.40
CA ILE A 25 3.31 13.19 -17.56
C ILE A 25 2.31 14.28 -17.18
N GLY A 26 2.52 15.50 -17.68
CA GLY A 26 1.64 16.65 -17.53
C GLY A 26 0.41 16.57 -18.43
N GLY A 27 -0.31 15.43 -18.43
CA GLY A 27 -1.48 15.22 -19.25
C GLY A 27 -2.13 13.87 -19.03
N HIS A 28 -3.11 13.56 -19.90
CA HIS A 28 -3.81 12.28 -19.87
C HIS A 28 -2.93 11.15 -20.37
N THR A 29 -2.86 10.03 -19.64
CA THR A 29 -2.14 8.82 -20.02
C THR A 29 -3.13 7.73 -20.42
N LYS A 30 -2.95 7.14 -21.61
CA LYS A 30 -3.70 5.96 -22.05
C LYS A 30 -2.75 4.78 -22.18
N LEU A 31 -2.91 3.80 -21.30
CA LEU A 31 -2.19 2.53 -21.34
C LEU A 31 -3.15 1.43 -21.79
N ARG A 32 -2.68 0.54 -22.66
CA ARG A 32 -3.46 -0.64 -23.05
C ARG A 32 -3.44 -1.68 -21.93
N THR A 33 -2.27 -1.92 -21.37
CA THR A 33 -2.03 -2.82 -20.25
C THR A 33 -0.89 -2.27 -19.42
N TYR A 34 -0.88 -2.57 -18.13
CA TYR A 34 0.25 -2.34 -17.24
C TYR A 34 0.31 -3.46 -16.21
N SER A 35 1.46 -3.64 -15.58
CA SER A 35 1.62 -4.52 -14.43
C SER A 35 2.25 -3.75 -13.28
N GLU A 36 1.82 -4.05 -12.07
CA GLU A 36 2.41 -3.52 -10.84
C GLU A 36 3.38 -4.53 -10.24
N ASN A 37 4.41 -4.03 -9.57
CA ASN A 37 5.24 -4.87 -8.74
C ASN A 37 4.44 -5.40 -7.56
N VAL A 38 4.74 -6.64 -7.16
CA VAL A 38 4.20 -7.26 -5.96
C VAL A 38 5.37 -7.51 -5.01
N GLU A 39 5.26 -6.99 -3.78
CA GLU A 39 6.27 -7.20 -2.73
C GLU A 39 5.74 -8.13 -1.64
N ALA A 40 6.55 -9.09 -1.25
CA ALA A 40 6.25 -9.98 -0.12
C ALA A 40 6.71 -9.32 1.19
N LEU A 41 5.76 -9.13 2.11
CA LEU A 41 6.02 -8.53 3.41
C LEU A 41 6.49 -9.57 4.43
N SER A 42 7.34 -9.14 5.35
CA SER A 42 7.83 -9.94 6.47
C SER A 42 7.40 -9.35 7.81
N ILE A 43 7.13 -10.23 8.78
CA ILE A 43 6.83 -9.82 10.15
C ILE A 43 8.15 -9.77 10.95
N VAL A 44 8.45 -8.63 11.55
CA VAL A 44 9.62 -8.46 12.41
C VAL A 44 9.16 -7.82 13.72
N ALA A 45 9.32 -8.52 14.83
CA ALA A 45 8.89 -8.06 16.16
C ALA A 45 7.40 -7.60 16.17
N ASN A 46 6.52 -8.39 15.57
CA ASN A 46 5.08 -8.11 15.41
C ASN A 46 4.75 -6.84 14.59
N ALA A 47 5.70 -6.30 13.86
CA ALA A 47 5.50 -5.18 12.94
C ALA A 47 5.75 -5.60 11.48
N VAL A 48 5.07 -4.93 10.56
CA VAL A 48 5.22 -5.13 9.11
C VAL A 48 5.54 -3.79 8.45
N THR A 49 6.59 -3.75 7.64
CA THR A 49 6.95 -2.53 6.88
C THR A 49 6.36 -2.59 5.47
N VAL A 50 5.59 -1.57 5.12
CA VAL A 50 5.00 -1.34 3.79
C VAL A 50 5.76 -0.20 3.13
N ASP A 51 6.71 -0.52 2.27
CA ASP A 51 7.52 0.46 1.55
C ASP A 51 6.90 0.77 0.18
N LEU A 52 6.25 1.94 0.08
CA LEU A 52 5.54 2.36 -1.12
C LEU A 52 6.45 2.78 -2.28
N SER A 53 7.78 2.84 -2.07
CA SER A 53 8.74 3.00 -3.16
C SER A 53 9.00 1.71 -3.93
N LYS A 54 8.64 0.54 -3.37
CA LYS A 54 8.89 -0.77 -3.97
C LYS A 54 7.71 -1.31 -4.76
N ALA A 55 6.49 -1.13 -4.23
CA ALA A 55 5.27 -1.67 -4.82
C ALA A 55 4.03 -0.90 -4.36
N GLN A 56 2.90 -1.16 -5.02
CA GLN A 56 1.56 -0.79 -4.54
C GLN A 56 0.70 -2.02 -4.22
N SER A 57 1.19 -3.20 -4.58
CA SER A 57 0.56 -4.49 -4.28
C SER A 57 1.47 -5.32 -3.39
N PHE A 58 0.95 -5.74 -2.24
CA PHE A 58 1.71 -6.45 -1.21
C PHE A 58 1.06 -7.77 -0.84
N THR A 59 1.89 -8.75 -0.46
CA THR A 59 1.42 -10.02 0.10
C THR A 59 2.01 -10.23 1.49
N LEU A 60 1.21 -10.70 2.42
CA LEU A 60 1.61 -11.04 3.78
C LEU A 60 1.09 -12.43 4.13
N THR A 61 1.99 -13.33 4.53
CA THR A 61 1.59 -14.54 5.27
C THR A 61 1.67 -14.22 6.75
N ALA A 62 0.52 -14.24 7.43
CA ALA A 62 0.44 -14.01 8.86
C ALA A 62 0.93 -15.25 9.60
N SER A 63 2.25 -15.38 9.74
CA SER A 63 2.94 -16.45 10.47
C SER A 63 3.07 -16.15 11.97
N ASP A 64 2.77 -14.90 12.37
CA ASP A 64 2.71 -14.42 13.74
C ASP A 64 1.67 -13.30 13.83
N ASN A 65 1.39 -12.82 15.06
CA ASN A 65 0.52 -11.67 15.25
C ASN A 65 1.19 -10.40 14.70
N VAL A 66 0.39 -9.53 14.09
CA VAL A 66 0.82 -8.22 13.61
C VAL A 66 0.11 -7.14 14.43
N THR A 67 0.87 -6.36 15.17
CA THR A 67 0.35 -5.28 16.00
C THR A 67 0.35 -3.93 15.31
N GLN A 68 1.17 -3.77 14.26
CA GLN A 68 1.26 -2.51 13.52
C GLN A 68 1.83 -2.69 12.11
N PHE A 69 1.45 -1.78 11.23
CA PHE A 69 2.07 -1.57 9.93
C PHE A 69 2.84 -0.25 9.93
N VAL A 70 4.07 -0.26 9.40
CA VAL A 70 4.91 0.94 9.24
C VAL A 70 4.95 1.30 7.76
N VAL A 71 4.36 2.44 7.38
CA VAL A 71 4.38 2.94 6.01
C VAL A 71 5.65 3.75 5.78
N GLN A 72 6.40 3.38 4.76
CA GLN A 72 7.63 4.08 4.34
C GLN A 72 7.47 4.62 2.92
N ASN A 73 8.19 5.70 2.65
CA ASN A 73 8.32 6.32 1.33
C ASN A 73 6.97 6.54 0.61
N PRO A 74 5.95 7.10 1.26
CA PRO A 74 4.71 7.41 0.57
C PRO A 74 5.00 8.45 -0.52
N PRO A 75 4.54 8.23 -1.78
CA PRO A 75 4.71 9.23 -2.82
C PRO A 75 3.93 10.50 -2.47
N THR A 76 4.45 11.63 -2.96
CA THR A 76 3.70 12.89 -2.89
C THR A 76 2.49 12.79 -3.82
N GLY A 77 1.33 13.13 -3.32
CA GLY A 77 0.12 13.03 -4.10
C GLY A 77 -0.83 11.92 -3.61
N SER A 78 -1.98 11.79 -4.25
CA SER A 78 -2.93 10.72 -3.93
C SER A 78 -2.35 9.38 -4.37
N THR A 79 -2.32 8.41 -3.45
CA THR A 79 -1.85 7.07 -3.76
C THR A 79 -2.75 6.01 -3.13
N SER A 80 -2.70 4.81 -3.68
CA SER A 80 -3.38 3.64 -3.13
C SER A 80 -2.42 2.46 -3.08
N PHE A 81 -2.64 1.55 -2.13
CA PHE A 81 -1.95 0.27 -2.08
C PHE A 81 -2.90 -0.81 -1.56
N THR A 82 -2.57 -2.05 -1.89
CA THR A 82 -3.37 -3.22 -1.51
C THR A 82 -2.50 -4.24 -0.78
N ILE A 83 -3.03 -4.80 0.31
CA ILE A 83 -2.39 -5.88 1.04
C ILE A 83 -3.28 -7.12 0.97
N LYS A 84 -2.74 -8.19 0.41
CA LYS A 84 -3.31 -9.54 0.48
C LYS A 84 -2.74 -10.23 1.72
N ILE A 85 -3.59 -10.55 2.70
CA ILE A 85 -3.21 -11.20 3.95
C ILE A 85 -3.70 -12.64 3.93
N THR A 86 -2.78 -13.59 4.07
CA THR A 86 -3.12 -15.02 4.16
C THR A 86 -2.72 -15.54 5.54
N GLN A 87 -3.63 -16.17 6.25
CA GLN A 87 -3.33 -16.89 7.50
C GLN A 87 -2.39 -18.07 7.22
N ASP A 88 -1.46 -18.33 8.12
CA ASP A 88 -0.64 -19.53 8.04
C ASP A 88 -1.47 -20.82 8.25
N SER A 89 -0.83 -21.99 8.22
CA SER A 89 -1.51 -23.28 8.44
C SER A 89 -2.06 -23.46 9.86
N THR A 90 -1.65 -22.63 10.81
CA THR A 90 -2.15 -22.63 12.19
C THR A 90 -3.41 -21.78 12.32
N GLY A 91 -3.47 -20.64 11.62
CA GLY A 91 -4.55 -19.67 11.72
C GLY A 91 -4.56 -18.92 13.06
N ASN A 92 -5.63 -18.19 13.31
CA ASN A 92 -5.86 -17.40 14.52
C ASN A 92 -4.80 -16.31 14.79
N ARG A 93 -4.08 -15.87 13.77
CA ARG A 93 -3.18 -14.72 13.88
C ARG A 93 -3.99 -13.42 13.87
N SER A 94 -3.82 -12.61 14.88
CA SER A 94 -4.39 -11.26 14.90
C SER A 94 -3.56 -10.34 14.02
N VAL A 95 -4.23 -9.51 13.20
CA VAL A 95 -3.57 -8.52 12.35
C VAL A 95 -4.26 -7.17 12.53
N GLY A 96 -3.52 -6.20 13.07
CA GLY A 96 -4.02 -4.84 13.35
C GLY A 96 -4.06 -3.98 12.09
N ILE A 97 -5.05 -4.21 11.22
CA ILE A 97 -5.22 -3.47 9.97
C ILE A 97 -5.72 -2.03 10.13
N ASP A 98 -5.88 -1.58 11.35
CA ASP A 98 -6.20 -0.19 11.75
C ASP A 98 -5.03 0.53 12.41
N THR A 99 -3.93 -0.19 12.66
CA THR A 99 -2.77 0.33 13.37
C THR A 99 -1.63 0.60 12.40
N PHE A 100 -1.65 1.78 11.82
CA PHE A 100 -0.62 2.26 10.90
C PHE A 100 0.21 3.37 11.54
N LYS A 101 1.50 3.37 11.24
CA LYS A 101 2.45 4.41 11.64
C LYS A 101 3.32 4.82 10.45
N ASP A 102 3.84 6.04 10.49
CA ASP A 102 4.92 6.43 9.57
C ASP A 102 6.27 5.88 10.05
N ASN A 103 7.32 6.12 9.27
CA ASN A 103 8.69 5.71 9.61
C ASN A 103 9.26 6.41 10.86
N GLY A 104 8.65 7.52 11.30
CA GLY A 104 8.97 8.24 12.54
C GLY A 104 8.21 7.73 13.76
N GLY A 105 7.31 6.76 13.58
CA GLY A 105 6.46 6.20 14.64
C GLY A 105 5.19 7.01 14.92
N VAL A 106 4.89 8.03 14.11
CA VAL A 106 3.65 8.81 14.24
C VAL A 106 2.48 8.00 13.70
N THR A 107 1.39 7.95 14.45
CA THR A 107 0.18 7.22 14.05
C THR A 107 -0.45 7.84 12.81
N ILE A 108 -0.79 6.98 11.86
CA ILE A 108 -1.56 7.33 10.66
C ILE A 108 -3.02 6.94 10.93
N PRO A 109 -3.97 7.89 10.92
CA PRO A 109 -5.39 7.57 11.09
C PRO A 109 -5.87 6.64 9.98
N VAL A 110 -6.71 5.64 10.32
CA VAL A 110 -7.37 4.78 9.33
C VAL A 110 -8.87 4.96 9.44
N TYR A 111 -9.49 5.31 8.32
CA TYR A 111 -10.92 5.55 8.23
C TYR A 111 -11.59 4.39 7.50
N TRP A 112 -12.54 3.71 8.17
CA TRP A 112 -13.32 2.62 7.61
C TRP A 112 -14.74 3.08 7.27
N PRO A 113 -15.37 2.53 6.22
CA PRO A 113 -16.76 2.82 5.88
C PRO A 113 -17.72 2.31 6.98
N GLY A 114 -18.99 2.67 6.87
CA GLY A 114 -20.01 2.20 7.81
C GLY A 114 -19.91 2.83 9.21
N GLY A 115 -19.39 4.07 9.32
CA GLY A 115 -19.24 4.76 10.60
C GLY A 115 -18.00 4.33 11.39
N GLY A 116 -16.96 3.83 10.71
CA GLY A 116 -15.70 3.44 11.33
C GLY A 116 -15.69 2.01 11.88
N VAL A 117 -16.57 1.15 11.38
CA VAL A 117 -16.58 -0.26 11.79
C VAL A 117 -15.32 -0.95 11.27
N LEU A 118 -14.47 -1.37 12.21
CA LEU A 118 -13.22 -2.08 11.91
C LEU A 118 -13.54 -3.48 11.37
N PRO A 119 -13.07 -3.85 10.16
CA PRO A 119 -13.20 -5.21 9.68
C PRO A 119 -12.27 -6.15 10.46
N ILE A 120 -12.75 -7.35 10.74
CA ILE A 120 -11.95 -8.38 11.42
C ILE A 120 -11.27 -9.24 10.37
N VAL A 121 -9.95 -9.39 10.46
CA VAL A 121 -9.21 -10.31 9.59
C VAL A 121 -9.65 -11.74 9.86
N THR A 122 -9.94 -12.48 8.77
CA THR A 122 -10.39 -13.88 8.87
C THR A 122 -9.37 -14.72 9.63
N PRO A 123 -9.76 -15.36 10.76
CA PRO A 123 -8.81 -16.10 11.59
C PRO A 123 -8.53 -17.54 11.10
N THR A 124 -9.33 -18.03 10.17
CA THR A 124 -9.24 -19.43 9.69
C THR A 124 -7.94 -19.69 8.94
N ALA A 125 -7.27 -20.78 9.27
CA ALA A 125 -6.03 -21.22 8.63
C ALA A 125 -6.14 -21.28 7.10
N ASN A 126 -5.08 -20.84 6.42
CA ASN A 126 -4.94 -20.79 4.97
C ASN A 126 -5.97 -19.91 4.23
N LYS A 127 -6.77 -19.14 4.95
CA LYS A 127 -7.71 -18.20 4.35
C LYS A 127 -7.06 -16.86 4.08
N THR A 128 -7.55 -16.20 3.04
CA THR A 128 -7.00 -14.95 2.53
C THR A 128 -8.03 -13.84 2.60
N ASP A 129 -7.58 -12.66 3.01
CA ASP A 129 -8.32 -11.41 2.96
C ASP A 129 -7.55 -10.39 2.10
N ILE A 130 -8.27 -9.48 1.46
CA ILE A 130 -7.70 -8.39 0.66
C ILE A 130 -8.23 -7.07 1.21
N TYR A 131 -7.29 -6.17 1.54
CA TYR A 131 -7.58 -4.82 2.02
C TYR A 131 -6.87 -3.81 1.12
N SER A 132 -7.60 -2.80 0.68
CA SER A 132 -7.03 -1.68 -0.07
C SER A 132 -7.10 -0.41 0.75
N PHE A 133 -6.06 0.40 0.65
CA PHE A 133 -5.94 1.66 1.37
C PHE A 133 -5.65 2.78 0.37
N ARG A 134 -6.23 3.95 0.62
CA ARG A 134 -5.99 5.13 -0.18
C ARG A 134 -5.75 6.34 0.71
N THR A 135 -4.78 7.17 0.34
CA THR A 135 -4.63 8.52 0.87
C THR A 135 -4.93 9.56 -0.21
N PHE A 136 -5.47 10.71 0.19
CA PHE A 136 -5.74 11.83 -0.70
C PHE A 136 -4.71 12.92 -0.46
N ALA A 137 -4.05 13.31 -1.52
CA ALA A 137 -2.84 14.10 -1.47
C ALA A 137 -3.03 15.59 -1.19
N GLY A 138 -1.93 16.18 -0.82
CA GLY A 138 -1.71 17.56 -0.47
C GLY A 138 -1.15 17.73 0.94
N GLU A 139 -1.34 16.74 1.81
CA GLU A 139 -0.90 16.73 3.19
C GLU A 139 -0.02 15.51 3.50
N SER A 140 0.64 15.51 4.64
CA SER A 140 1.32 14.33 5.14
C SER A 140 0.33 13.18 5.34
N ILE A 141 0.73 11.95 5.07
CA ILE A 141 -0.09 10.75 5.30
C ILE A 141 -0.58 10.66 6.76
N THR A 142 0.19 11.18 7.71
CA THR A 142 -0.19 11.24 9.14
C THR A 142 -1.31 12.24 9.43
N THR A 143 -1.51 13.23 8.57
CA THR A 143 -2.60 14.21 8.65
C THR A 143 -3.79 13.79 7.79
N ALA A 144 -3.54 13.39 6.53
CA ALA A 144 -4.57 12.97 5.58
C ALA A 144 -5.21 11.63 5.97
N GLY A 145 -4.42 10.72 6.57
CA GLY A 145 -4.84 9.38 6.92
C GLY A 145 -5.02 8.43 5.74
N LEU A 146 -5.45 7.23 6.05
CA LEU A 146 -5.74 6.15 5.11
C LEU A 146 -7.24 5.83 5.11
N TYR A 147 -7.84 5.75 3.95
CA TYR A 147 -9.20 5.28 3.75
C TYR A 147 -9.14 3.80 3.36
N GLY A 148 -9.57 2.93 4.28
CA GLY A 148 -9.53 1.49 4.12
C GLY A 148 -10.80 0.95 3.47
N VAL A 149 -10.65 -0.03 2.61
CA VAL A 149 -11.74 -0.78 1.96
C VAL A 149 -11.43 -2.27 2.02
N VAL A 150 -12.44 -3.06 2.36
CA VAL A 150 -12.37 -4.52 2.26
C VAL A 150 -12.61 -4.92 0.81
N GLY A 151 -11.57 -5.41 0.13
CA GLY A 151 -11.68 -5.95 -1.23
C GLY A 151 -12.33 -7.34 -1.26
N GLY A 152 -12.23 -8.08 -0.16
CA GLY A 152 -12.87 -9.37 0.05
C GLY A 152 -12.21 -10.12 1.20
N GLN A 153 -12.95 -11.08 1.76
CA GLN A 153 -12.49 -11.89 2.89
C GLN A 153 -12.80 -13.37 2.70
N ASN A 154 -12.06 -14.21 3.43
CA ASN A 154 -12.28 -15.65 3.51
C ASN A 154 -12.14 -16.37 2.16
N PHE A 155 -11.25 -15.90 1.30
CA PHE A 155 -10.92 -16.61 0.07
C PHE A 155 -10.27 -17.97 0.37
N ALA A 156 -10.59 -18.98 -0.46
CA ALA A 156 -10.05 -20.33 -0.35
C ALA A 156 -8.59 -20.40 -0.85
#